data_ba89f83397af4cafbea1a0d7bbf29237
#
_entry.id   ba89f83397af4cafbea1a0d7bbf29237
#
_cell.length_a   1.000
_cell.length_b   1.000
_cell.length_c   1.000
_cell.angle_alpha   90.00
_cell.angle_beta   90.00
_cell.angle_gamma   90.00
#
_symmetry.space_group_name_H-M   'P 1'
#
loop_
_entity.id
_entity.type
_entity.pdbx_description
1 polymer ?
#
loop_
_entity_poly.entity_id
_entity_poly.type
_entity_poly.pdbx_seq_one_letter_code
_entity_poly.pdbx_strand_id
1 'polypeptide(L)'
;AQYLSPASVGNGVFEQRIQSNFRTESIGGLNYARNLVVGWDRKYNRKAEDQASYLGIGGQIISEQLEDGLINTNYITVNTAYHLSLDGDDYSNLAIGLGITYAQSTLDRSKLKFSQMYNPGTGEFDIPSNEIFLSNPSRLSVNTGLLYTKHSNDTYFQISANGFFFAKPDFTISPYNEAPGMRSTLFVNLEKYFNEDYTYLIHGAFSNRNKESSYVLGGSVSLPIKYEFDHDRRLYLGCFYRYKQAITPSVNIMMDNYIFGLSYDIFTNGLAAAGIRSNSFELTFSKSFGKRKQELMRTLFD
;
A
#
# COMPACT_ATOMS: atom_id res chain seq x y z
N ALA A 1 0.99 -3.82 -4.67
CA ALA A 1 0.68 -3.09 -5.92
C ALA A 1 -0.78 -2.61 -5.96
N GLN A 2 -1.77 -3.45 -5.65
CA GLN A 2 -3.20 -3.04 -5.62
C GLN A 2 -3.50 -1.90 -4.64
N TYR A 3 -2.87 -1.92 -3.48
CA TYR A 3 -3.03 -0.86 -2.47
C TYR A 3 -2.68 0.52 -3.01
N LEU A 4 -1.79 0.56 -3.99
CA LEU A 4 -1.30 1.80 -4.57
C LEU A 4 -2.04 2.21 -5.84
N SER A 5 -2.57 1.25 -6.62
CA SER A 5 -3.20 1.54 -7.91
C SER A 5 -4.28 0.52 -8.29
N PRO A 6 -5.50 0.94 -8.63
CA PRO A 6 -6.49 0.03 -9.21
C PRO A 6 -6.03 -0.56 -10.55
N ALA A 7 -5.19 0.15 -11.32
CA ALA A 7 -4.67 -0.34 -12.58
C ALA A 7 -3.64 -1.47 -12.45
N SER A 8 -3.10 -1.71 -11.24
CA SER A 8 -2.16 -2.83 -11.01
C SER A 8 -2.84 -4.16 -10.70
N VAL A 9 -4.15 -4.21 -10.67
CA VAL A 9 -4.91 -5.47 -10.47
C VAL A 9 -4.68 -6.40 -11.64
N GLY A 10 -4.22 -7.62 -11.35
CA GLY A 10 -3.84 -8.61 -12.36
C GLY A 10 -2.51 -8.31 -13.07
N ASN A 11 -1.78 -7.25 -12.68
CA ASN A 11 -0.42 -7.04 -13.18
C ASN A 11 0.54 -8.04 -12.51
N GLY A 12 1.48 -8.57 -13.27
CA GLY A 12 2.48 -9.56 -12.80
C GLY A 12 2.55 -10.77 -13.72
N VAL A 13 3.50 -11.66 -13.47
CA VAL A 13 3.77 -12.84 -14.30
C VAL A 13 2.91 -14.06 -13.94
N PHE A 14 2.24 -14.04 -12.79
CA PHE A 14 1.36 -15.09 -12.32
C PHE A 14 -0.12 -14.80 -12.60
N GLU A 15 -0.97 -15.85 -12.50
CA GLU A 15 -2.40 -15.72 -12.75
C GLU A 15 -3.15 -15.06 -11.59
N GLN A 16 -2.72 -15.34 -10.36
CA GLN A 16 -3.37 -14.87 -9.13
C GLN A 16 -2.33 -14.50 -8.09
N ARG A 17 -2.73 -13.57 -7.19
CA ARG A 17 -1.88 -13.14 -6.09
C ARG A 17 -2.71 -12.82 -4.85
N ILE A 18 -2.20 -13.22 -3.68
CA ILE A 18 -2.66 -12.77 -2.38
C ILE A 18 -1.54 -11.95 -1.77
N GLN A 19 -1.88 -10.81 -1.19
CA GLN A 19 -0.92 -9.92 -0.53
C GLN A 19 -1.45 -9.54 0.84
N SER A 20 -0.57 -9.41 1.81
CA SER A 20 -0.87 -8.77 3.08
C SER A 20 0.25 -7.84 3.49
N ASN A 21 -0.13 -6.79 4.20
CA ASN A 21 0.79 -5.82 4.77
C ASN A 21 0.29 -5.46 6.17
N PHE A 22 1.18 -5.55 7.14
CA PHE A 22 0.92 -5.11 8.51
C PHE A 22 1.95 -4.05 8.88
N ARG A 23 1.47 -2.89 9.30
CA ARG A 23 2.30 -1.79 9.76
C ARG A 23 1.83 -1.31 11.12
N THR A 24 2.77 -1.07 12.02
CA THR A 24 2.53 -0.42 13.29
C THR A 24 3.47 0.77 13.45
N GLU A 25 2.95 1.83 14.04
CA GLU A 25 3.70 3.06 14.32
C GLU A 25 3.49 3.44 15.78
N SER A 26 4.58 3.78 16.47
CA SER A 26 4.54 4.30 17.83
C SER A 26 5.19 5.66 17.91
N ILE A 27 4.61 6.54 18.76
CA ILE A 27 5.11 7.89 19.04
C ILE A 27 5.18 8.03 20.56
N GLY A 28 6.36 8.39 21.09
CA GLY A 28 6.56 8.57 22.53
C GLY A 28 6.34 7.29 23.36
N GLY A 29 6.45 6.10 22.74
CA GLY A 29 6.20 4.80 23.38
C GLY A 29 4.72 4.36 23.36
N LEU A 30 3.80 5.18 22.85
CA LEU A 30 2.39 4.84 22.67
C LEU A 30 2.14 4.29 21.25
N ASN A 31 1.24 3.31 21.13
CA ASN A 31 0.80 2.82 19.82
C ASN A 31 -0.07 3.90 19.16
N TYR A 32 0.52 4.61 18.19
CA TYR A 32 -0.16 5.69 17.50
C TYR A 32 -1.02 5.19 16.35
N ALA A 33 -0.48 4.30 15.51
CA ALA A 33 -1.20 3.78 14.36
C ALA A 33 -0.90 2.29 14.13
N ARG A 34 -1.92 1.56 13.69
CA ARG A 34 -1.82 0.20 13.15
C ARG A 34 -2.60 0.11 11.86
N ASN A 35 -2.02 -0.54 10.87
CA ASN A 35 -2.64 -0.74 9.57
C ASN A 35 -2.46 -2.19 9.14
N LEU A 36 -3.55 -2.84 8.77
CA LEU A 36 -3.55 -4.17 8.17
C LEU A 36 -4.22 -4.08 6.81
N VAL A 37 -3.52 -4.54 5.79
CA VAL A 37 -4.04 -4.65 4.42
C VAL A 37 -4.01 -6.12 4.01
N VAL A 38 -5.11 -6.60 3.46
CA VAL A 38 -5.17 -7.91 2.79
C VAL A 38 -5.81 -7.70 1.43
N GLY A 39 -5.14 -8.15 0.40
CA GLY A 39 -5.61 -8.03 -0.98
C GLY A 39 -5.48 -9.34 -1.74
N TRP A 40 -6.34 -9.49 -2.72
CA TRP A 40 -6.32 -10.58 -3.69
C TRP A 40 -6.59 -10.01 -5.08
N ASP A 41 -5.90 -10.54 -6.07
CA ASP A 41 -6.14 -10.21 -7.47
C ASP A 41 -5.91 -11.40 -8.41
N ARG A 42 -6.56 -11.32 -9.57
CA ARG A 42 -6.49 -12.35 -10.59
C ARG A 42 -6.59 -11.77 -11.99
N LYS A 43 -5.84 -12.37 -12.92
CA LYS A 43 -6.03 -12.20 -14.37
C LYS A 43 -7.25 -13.01 -14.80
N TYR A 44 -8.19 -12.36 -15.47
CA TYR A 44 -9.42 -12.98 -15.92
C TYR A 44 -9.52 -12.92 -17.45
N ASN A 45 -10.12 -13.96 -18.02
CA ASN A 45 -10.44 -14.04 -19.45
C ASN A 45 -9.24 -14.05 -20.41
N ARG A 46 -8.11 -14.61 -19.97
CA ARG A 46 -7.00 -14.92 -20.86
C ARG A 46 -7.37 -16.16 -21.72
N LYS A 47 -8.12 -15.91 -22.80
CA LYS A 47 -8.37 -16.96 -23.80
C LYS A 47 -7.17 -17.02 -24.72
N ALA A 48 -6.56 -18.23 -24.81
CA ALA A 48 -5.56 -18.67 -25.75
C ALA A 48 -4.25 -17.84 -25.79
N GLU A 49 -3.20 -18.49 -26.23
CA GLU A 49 -1.82 -18.04 -26.33
C GLU A 49 -1.60 -16.74 -27.14
N ASP A 50 -2.63 -16.33 -27.93
CA ASP A 50 -2.53 -15.20 -28.87
C ASP A 50 -3.23 -13.90 -28.45
N GLN A 51 -3.91 -13.85 -27.29
CA GLN A 51 -4.55 -12.61 -26.85
C GLN A 51 -3.73 -11.88 -25.79
N ALA A 52 -3.03 -10.88 -26.29
CA ALA A 52 -2.15 -10.01 -25.51
C ALA A 52 -2.87 -9.08 -24.51
N SER A 53 -4.22 -8.99 -24.56
CA SER A 53 -5.03 -8.14 -23.65
C SER A 53 -5.85 -8.97 -22.69
N TYR A 54 -5.98 -8.52 -21.44
CA TYR A 54 -6.71 -9.25 -20.40
C TYR A 54 -7.39 -8.32 -19.40
N LEU A 55 -8.35 -8.88 -18.67
CA LEU A 55 -9.01 -8.20 -17.56
C LEU A 55 -8.39 -8.64 -16.22
N GLY A 56 -8.02 -7.69 -15.38
CA GLY A 56 -7.67 -7.90 -13.99
C GLY A 56 -8.86 -7.62 -13.09
N ILE A 57 -9.10 -8.47 -12.10
CA ILE A 57 -10.12 -8.28 -11.07
C ILE A 57 -9.47 -8.54 -9.72
N GLY A 58 -9.81 -7.74 -8.72
CA GLY A 58 -9.30 -7.94 -7.37
C GLY A 58 -10.06 -7.15 -6.33
N GLY A 59 -9.74 -7.45 -5.10
CA GLY A 59 -10.30 -6.78 -3.93
C GLY A 59 -9.29 -6.65 -2.82
N GLN A 60 -9.55 -5.71 -1.92
CA GLN A 60 -8.74 -5.54 -0.72
C GLN A 60 -9.60 -5.10 0.46
N ILE A 61 -9.14 -5.47 1.63
CA ILE A 61 -9.64 -5.01 2.92
C ILE A 61 -8.49 -4.30 3.61
N ILE A 62 -8.77 -3.12 4.15
CA ILE A 62 -7.82 -2.34 4.94
C ILE A 62 -8.47 -2.06 6.28
N SER A 63 -7.75 -2.31 7.37
CA SER A 63 -8.15 -1.94 8.72
C SER A 63 -7.10 -1.01 9.29
N GLU A 64 -7.50 0.22 9.58
CA GLU A 64 -6.66 1.27 10.17
C GLU A 64 -7.14 1.58 11.58
N GLN A 65 -6.23 1.57 12.53
CA GLN A 65 -6.45 1.97 13.91
C GLN A 65 -5.52 3.12 14.24
N LEU A 66 -6.07 4.20 14.75
CA LEU A 66 -5.32 5.38 15.21
C LEU A 66 -5.52 5.59 16.71
N GLU A 67 -4.51 6.19 17.35
CA GLU A 67 -4.52 6.55 18.77
C GLU A 67 -4.95 5.38 19.67
N ASP A 68 -4.20 4.27 19.56
CA ASP A 68 -4.46 3.02 20.30
C ASP A 68 -5.89 2.46 20.11
N GLY A 69 -6.46 2.64 18.93
CA GLY A 69 -7.80 2.18 18.57
C GLY A 69 -8.93 3.12 19.01
N LEU A 70 -8.63 4.38 19.32
CA LEU A 70 -9.65 5.42 19.51
C LEU A 70 -10.45 5.61 18.22
N ILE A 71 -9.78 5.66 17.06
CA ILE A 71 -10.40 5.74 15.74
C ILE A 71 -10.06 4.46 14.99
N ASN A 72 -11.09 3.74 14.55
CA ASN A 72 -10.93 2.57 13.69
C ASN A 72 -11.63 2.81 12.37
N THR A 73 -10.92 2.65 11.26
CA THR A 73 -11.48 2.80 9.92
C THR A 73 -11.24 1.53 9.11
N ASN A 74 -12.31 0.95 8.61
CA ASN A 74 -12.25 -0.21 7.74
C ASN A 74 -12.65 0.19 6.31
N TYR A 75 -11.86 -0.28 5.34
CA TYR A 75 -12.10 -0.07 3.92
C TYR A 75 -12.28 -1.43 3.23
N ILE A 76 -13.27 -1.50 2.37
CA ILE A 76 -13.46 -2.62 1.44
C ILE A 76 -13.42 -2.04 0.04
N THR A 77 -12.49 -2.53 -0.77
CA THR A 77 -12.28 -2.05 -2.14
C THR A 77 -12.43 -3.19 -3.13
N VAL A 78 -13.14 -2.94 -4.21
CA VAL A 78 -13.18 -3.80 -5.40
C VAL A 78 -12.57 -3.03 -6.55
N ASN A 79 -11.65 -3.66 -7.26
CA ASN A 79 -10.90 -3.08 -8.37
C ASN A 79 -11.04 -3.94 -9.61
N THR A 80 -11.05 -3.29 -10.76
CA THR A 80 -10.92 -3.93 -12.07
C THR A 80 -9.96 -3.14 -12.94
N ALA A 81 -9.19 -3.81 -13.78
CA ALA A 81 -8.26 -3.20 -14.72
C ALA A 81 -8.31 -3.90 -16.06
N TYR A 82 -8.31 -3.14 -17.13
CA TYR A 82 -8.11 -3.66 -18.47
C TYR A 82 -6.68 -3.40 -18.90
N HIS A 83 -5.97 -4.47 -19.22
CA HIS A 83 -4.59 -4.47 -19.67
C HIS A 83 -4.56 -4.68 -21.18
N LEU A 84 -3.99 -3.72 -21.88
CA LEU A 84 -3.77 -3.73 -23.31
C LEU A 84 -2.28 -3.98 -23.58
N SER A 85 -1.94 -5.07 -24.25
CA SER A 85 -0.59 -5.28 -24.74
C SER A 85 -0.34 -4.37 -25.95
N LEU A 86 0.81 -3.71 -25.96
CA LEU A 86 1.19 -2.78 -27.01
C LEU A 86 2.07 -3.45 -28.09
N ASP A 87 2.68 -4.58 -27.77
CA ASP A 87 3.64 -5.30 -28.64
C ASP A 87 3.23 -6.74 -28.99
N GLY A 88 2.04 -7.16 -28.55
CA GLY A 88 1.52 -8.50 -28.83
C GLY A 88 2.04 -9.61 -27.90
N ASP A 89 3.18 -9.40 -27.23
CA ASP A 89 3.87 -10.43 -26.43
C ASP A 89 3.79 -10.19 -24.91
N ASP A 90 2.98 -9.24 -24.45
CA ASP A 90 2.89 -8.78 -23.06
C ASP A 90 4.20 -8.16 -22.50
N TYR A 91 5.16 -7.84 -23.33
CA TYR A 91 6.38 -7.15 -22.88
C TYR A 91 6.13 -5.69 -22.54
N SER A 92 5.18 -5.05 -23.23
CA SER A 92 4.77 -3.66 -22.98
C SER A 92 3.27 -3.60 -22.80
N ASN A 93 2.80 -3.20 -21.62
CA ASN A 93 1.38 -3.15 -21.30
C ASN A 93 0.97 -1.77 -20.83
N LEU A 94 -0.18 -1.32 -21.32
CA LEU A 94 -0.92 -0.16 -20.80
C LEU A 94 -2.18 -0.67 -20.12
N ALA A 95 -2.41 -0.25 -18.86
CA ALA A 95 -3.62 -0.62 -18.15
C ALA A 95 -4.39 0.60 -17.66
N ILE A 96 -5.72 0.49 -17.72
CA ILE A 96 -6.66 1.45 -17.14
C ILE A 96 -7.42 0.72 -16.05
N GLY A 97 -7.43 1.27 -14.83
CA GLY A 97 -8.07 0.68 -13.68
C GLY A 97 -9.15 1.56 -13.09
N LEU A 98 -10.21 0.91 -12.62
CA LEU A 98 -11.30 1.51 -11.86
C LEU A 98 -11.51 0.73 -10.58
N GLY A 99 -11.83 1.45 -9.50
CA GLY A 99 -12.13 0.85 -8.21
C GLY A 99 -13.22 1.60 -7.47
N ILE A 100 -13.93 0.87 -6.63
CA ILE A 100 -14.91 1.43 -5.69
C ILE A 100 -14.49 1.00 -4.30
N THR A 101 -14.40 1.97 -3.39
CA THR A 101 -14.06 1.75 -1.99
C THR A 101 -15.21 2.21 -1.10
N TYR A 102 -15.69 1.30 -0.27
CA TYR A 102 -16.54 1.64 0.87
C TYR A 102 -15.65 1.74 2.12
N ALA A 103 -15.80 2.81 2.87
CA ALA A 103 -15.09 3.04 4.12
C ALA A 103 -16.06 3.34 5.24
N GLN A 104 -15.83 2.76 6.41
CA GLN A 104 -16.57 3.01 7.64
C GLN A 104 -15.59 3.33 8.77
N SER A 105 -15.82 4.44 9.45
CA SER A 105 -15.05 4.85 10.62
C SER A 105 -15.87 4.70 11.88
N THR A 106 -15.25 4.22 12.95
CA THR A 106 -15.83 4.11 14.28
C THR A 106 -14.97 4.83 15.30
N LEU A 107 -15.61 5.51 16.24
CA LEU A 107 -14.96 6.20 17.35
C LEU A 107 -15.27 5.45 18.65
N ASP A 108 -14.23 4.97 19.33
CA ASP A 108 -14.37 4.35 20.65
C ASP A 108 -14.54 5.42 21.73
N ARG A 109 -15.78 5.68 22.08
CA ARG A 109 -16.14 6.73 23.05
C ARG A 109 -15.65 6.45 24.46
N SER A 110 -15.43 5.20 24.82
CA SER A 110 -14.95 4.80 26.15
C SER A 110 -13.55 5.33 26.45
N LYS A 111 -12.78 5.62 25.39
CA LYS A 111 -11.41 6.15 25.48
C LYS A 111 -11.35 7.68 25.54
N LEU A 112 -12.47 8.36 25.28
CA LEU A 112 -12.53 9.81 25.31
C LEU A 112 -12.65 10.29 26.76
N LYS A 113 -11.80 11.24 27.14
CA LYS A 113 -11.84 11.92 28.45
C LYS A 113 -11.98 13.41 28.22
N PHE A 114 -13.09 13.97 28.68
CA PHE A 114 -13.34 15.41 28.62
C PHE A 114 -13.17 16.01 30.00
N SER A 115 -12.76 17.26 30.08
CA SER A 115 -12.56 17.96 31.37
C SER A 115 -13.80 17.94 32.25
N GLN A 116 -15.01 17.98 31.67
CA GLN A 116 -16.29 17.90 32.38
C GLN A 116 -16.58 16.51 32.98
N MET A 117 -15.87 15.47 32.53
CA MET A 117 -15.97 14.12 33.12
C MET A 117 -15.10 13.97 34.36
N TYR A 118 -14.19 14.91 34.61
CA TYR A 118 -13.30 14.87 35.77
C TYR A 118 -14.05 15.20 37.04
N ASN A 119 -13.99 14.32 38.01
CA ASN A 119 -14.57 14.47 39.33
C ASN A 119 -13.47 14.86 40.33
N PRO A 120 -13.43 16.12 40.81
CA PRO A 120 -12.43 16.55 41.77
C PRO A 120 -12.49 15.81 43.11
N GLY A 121 -13.66 15.23 43.44
CA GLY A 121 -13.86 14.50 44.71
C GLY A 121 -13.23 13.11 44.69
N THR A 122 -13.22 12.43 43.57
CA THR A 122 -12.62 11.09 43.41
C THR A 122 -11.25 11.15 42.71
N GLY A 123 -10.93 12.24 42.01
CA GLY A 123 -9.73 12.35 41.18
C GLY A 123 -9.82 11.56 39.87
N GLU A 124 -10.99 11.07 39.49
CA GLU A 124 -11.23 10.22 38.34
C GLU A 124 -12.15 10.88 37.30
N PHE A 125 -12.21 10.30 36.07
CA PHE A 125 -13.10 10.72 35.01
C PHE A 125 -14.36 9.84 35.00
N ASP A 126 -15.15 9.92 36.05
CA ASP A 126 -16.34 9.09 36.32
C ASP A 126 -17.69 9.80 36.06
N ILE A 127 -17.66 11.10 35.78
CA ILE A 127 -18.88 11.86 35.45
C ILE A 127 -19.27 11.59 33.99
N PRO A 128 -20.52 11.20 33.67
CA PRO A 128 -20.98 10.99 32.32
C PRO A 128 -20.84 12.25 31.47
N SER A 129 -20.32 12.09 30.23
CA SER A 129 -20.24 13.19 29.26
C SER A 129 -21.62 13.45 28.63
N ASN A 130 -22.00 14.73 28.51
CA ASN A 130 -23.17 15.14 27.74
C ASN A 130 -22.88 15.42 26.25
N GLU A 131 -21.66 15.10 25.80
CA GLU A 131 -21.30 15.29 24.42
C GLU A 131 -22.11 14.39 23.45
N ILE A 132 -22.72 15.01 22.46
CA ILE A 132 -23.49 14.30 21.44
C ILE A 132 -22.55 13.95 20.28
N PHE A 133 -22.26 12.66 20.13
CA PHE A 133 -21.52 12.16 19.00
C PHE A 133 -22.49 11.67 17.93
N LEU A 134 -22.28 12.11 16.70
CA LEU A 134 -22.99 11.59 15.55
C LEU A 134 -22.59 10.12 15.29
N SER A 135 -23.41 9.39 14.55
CA SER A 135 -23.20 7.97 14.24
C SER A 135 -21.91 7.74 13.44
N ASN A 136 -21.43 6.52 13.44
CA ASN A 136 -20.24 6.08 12.71
C ASN A 136 -20.32 6.44 11.22
N PRO A 137 -19.44 7.31 10.72
CA PRO A 137 -19.53 7.77 9.34
C PRO A 137 -19.14 6.68 8.35
N SER A 138 -19.87 6.57 7.29
CA SER A 138 -19.49 5.78 6.12
C SER A 138 -19.32 6.68 4.90
N ARG A 139 -18.47 6.25 3.97
CA ARG A 139 -18.22 6.98 2.73
C ARG A 139 -17.93 6.03 1.58
N LEU A 140 -18.31 6.47 0.39
CA LEU A 140 -17.97 5.82 -0.86
C LEU A 140 -16.89 6.63 -1.57
N SER A 141 -15.93 5.98 -2.20
CA SER A 141 -14.96 6.63 -3.08
C SER A 141 -14.81 5.86 -4.39
N VAL A 142 -14.52 6.60 -5.46
CA VAL A 142 -14.16 6.04 -6.76
C VAL A 142 -12.66 6.25 -6.96
N ASN A 143 -11.97 5.21 -7.37
CA ASN A 143 -10.55 5.22 -7.61
C ASN A 143 -10.30 4.96 -9.09
N THR A 144 -9.40 5.73 -9.69
CA THR A 144 -8.99 5.55 -11.08
C THR A 144 -7.49 5.37 -11.15
N GLY A 145 -6.99 4.65 -12.13
CA GLY A 145 -5.57 4.46 -12.32
C GLY A 145 -5.19 4.22 -13.77
N LEU A 146 -3.99 4.65 -14.09
CA LEU A 146 -3.26 4.33 -15.30
C LEU A 146 -1.96 3.64 -14.92
N LEU A 147 -1.59 2.61 -15.66
CA LEU A 147 -0.36 1.87 -15.45
C LEU A 147 0.27 1.58 -16.80
N TYR A 148 1.53 1.87 -16.93
CA TYR A 148 2.37 1.38 -18.02
C TYR A 148 3.46 0.49 -17.44
N THR A 149 3.65 -0.69 -18.02
CA THR A 149 4.72 -1.61 -17.68
C THR A 149 5.47 -2.02 -18.93
N LYS A 150 6.78 -2.17 -18.80
CA LYS A 150 7.64 -2.71 -19.84
C LYS A 150 8.57 -3.75 -19.24
N HIS A 151 8.51 -4.95 -19.78
CA HIS A 151 9.46 -6.02 -19.50
C HIS A 151 10.48 -6.09 -20.66
N SER A 152 11.71 -6.36 -20.32
CA SER A 152 12.78 -6.74 -21.25
C SER A 152 13.50 -7.92 -20.62
N ASN A 153 14.46 -8.53 -21.30
CA ASN A 153 15.19 -9.69 -20.81
C ASN A 153 15.88 -9.42 -19.46
N ASP A 154 16.30 -8.18 -19.24
CA ASP A 154 17.09 -7.77 -18.08
C ASP A 154 16.47 -6.60 -17.29
N THR A 155 15.34 -6.05 -17.73
CA THR A 155 14.80 -4.83 -17.16
C THR A 155 13.28 -4.91 -17.03
N TYR A 156 12.78 -4.53 -15.87
CA TYR A 156 11.37 -4.23 -15.65
C TYR A 156 11.21 -2.75 -15.32
N PHE A 157 10.32 -2.09 -16.04
CA PHE A 157 9.95 -0.70 -15.80
C PHE A 157 8.46 -0.60 -15.57
N GLN A 158 8.07 0.20 -14.59
CA GLN A 158 6.68 0.47 -14.26
C GLN A 158 6.50 1.96 -13.92
N ILE A 159 5.47 2.56 -14.49
CA ILE A 159 4.97 3.87 -14.08
C ILE A 159 3.46 3.81 -13.88
N SER A 160 2.96 4.38 -12.79
CA SER A 160 1.54 4.36 -12.47
C SER A 160 1.09 5.71 -11.92
N ALA A 161 -0.04 6.20 -12.42
CA ALA A 161 -0.70 7.40 -11.94
C ALA A 161 -2.10 7.04 -11.45
N ASN A 162 -2.48 7.52 -10.25
CA ASN A 162 -3.75 7.17 -9.63
C ASN A 162 -4.44 8.40 -9.04
N GLY A 163 -5.77 8.40 -9.13
CA GLY A 163 -6.64 9.37 -8.49
C GLY A 163 -7.67 8.68 -7.60
N PHE A 164 -7.84 9.19 -6.38
CA PHE A 164 -8.87 8.76 -5.44
C PHE A 164 -9.83 9.94 -5.24
N PHE A 165 -11.08 9.74 -5.60
CA PHE A 165 -12.15 10.73 -5.49
C PHE A 165 -13.08 10.32 -4.36
N PHE A 166 -13.00 11.02 -3.24
CA PHE A 166 -13.85 10.75 -2.10
C PHE A 166 -15.19 11.45 -2.25
N ALA A 167 -16.29 10.71 -2.13
CA ALA A 167 -17.60 11.33 -1.92
C ALA A 167 -17.57 12.10 -0.59
N LYS A 168 -18.33 13.20 -0.51
CA LYS A 168 -18.47 13.94 0.75
C LYS A 168 -18.96 12.97 1.83
N PRO A 169 -18.29 12.88 2.99
CA PRO A 169 -18.84 12.12 4.11
C PRO A 169 -20.10 12.84 4.59
N ASP A 170 -21.16 12.09 4.91
CA ASP A 170 -22.35 12.61 5.58
C ASP A 170 -22.05 13.07 7.02
N PHE A 171 -20.76 13.08 7.40
CA PHE A 171 -20.31 13.26 8.76
C PHE A 171 -19.10 14.18 8.85
N THR A 172 -19.19 15.16 9.71
CA THR A 172 -18.07 16.02 10.12
C THR A 172 -17.88 15.92 11.64
N ILE A 173 -16.74 15.39 12.08
CA ILE A 173 -16.22 15.56 13.44
C ILE A 173 -15.76 17.02 13.66
N SER A 174 -15.47 17.71 12.57
CA SER A 174 -15.02 19.09 12.55
C SER A 174 -16.13 20.04 12.08
N PRO A 175 -16.30 21.20 12.72
CA PRO A 175 -17.15 22.27 12.22
C PRO A 175 -16.70 22.81 10.84
N TYR A 176 -15.51 22.43 10.40
CA TYR A 176 -14.99 22.72 9.08
C TYR A 176 -15.36 21.56 8.14
N ASN A 177 -16.36 21.80 7.33
CA ASN A 177 -16.95 20.89 6.32
C ASN A 177 -15.97 20.63 5.14
N GLU A 178 -14.71 20.34 5.41
CA GLU A 178 -13.77 20.00 4.36
C GLU A 178 -13.96 18.52 3.99
N ALA A 179 -14.61 18.31 2.83
CA ALA A 179 -14.59 16.99 2.21
C ALA A 179 -13.14 16.55 2.02
N PRO A 180 -12.79 15.28 2.35
CA PRO A 180 -11.47 14.78 2.04
C PRO A 180 -11.22 14.95 0.55
N GLY A 181 -10.28 15.82 0.21
CA GLY A 181 -9.99 16.16 -1.17
C GLY A 181 -9.49 14.98 -1.97
N MET A 182 -9.40 15.17 -3.28
CA MET A 182 -8.78 14.22 -4.18
C MET A 182 -7.36 13.88 -3.71
N ARG A 183 -7.05 12.59 -3.62
CA ARG A 183 -5.68 12.11 -3.46
C ARG A 183 -5.16 11.65 -4.81
N SER A 184 -4.03 12.17 -5.24
CA SER A 184 -3.31 11.72 -6.44
C SER A 184 -1.98 11.08 -6.04
N THR A 185 -1.59 10.03 -6.75
CA THR A 185 -0.31 9.35 -6.53
C THR A 185 0.34 9.01 -7.86
N LEU A 186 1.66 9.11 -7.89
CA LEU A 186 2.51 8.71 -9.01
C LEU A 186 3.58 7.76 -8.48
N PHE A 187 3.79 6.64 -9.17
CA PHE A 187 4.83 5.66 -8.85
C PHE A 187 5.69 5.40 -10.05
N VAL A 188 6.98 5.24 -9.80
CA VAL A 188 7.95 4.79 -10.80
C VAL A 188 8.79 3.69 -10.17
N ASN A 189 8.86 2.54 -10.83
CA ASN A 189 9.70 1.43 -10.45
C ASN A 189 10.58 1.04 -11.63
N LEU A 190 11.84 0.82 -11.36
CA LEU A 190 12.81 0.26 -12.29
C LEU A 190 13.54 -0.88 -11.59
N GLU A 191 13.46 -2.05 -12.16
CA GLU A 191 14.22 -3.22 -11.69
C GLU A 191 15.07 -3.72 -12.86
N LYS A 192 16.36 -3.91 -12.61
CA LYS A 192 17.31 -4.30 -13.64
C LYS A 192 18.24 -5.39 -13.15
N TYR A 193 18.34 -6.49 -13.89
CA TYR A 193 19.41 -7.47 -13.75
C TYR A 193 20.71 -6.88 -14.29
N PHE A 194 21.72 -6.87 -13.45
CA PHE A 194 23.05 -6.41 -13.88
C PHE A 194 23.88 -7.57 -14.44
N ASN A 195 23.75 -8.73 -13.82
CA ASN A 195 24.27 -10.02 -14.27
C ASN A 195 23.37 -11.11 -13.66
N GLU A 196 23.72 -12.39 -13.81
CA GLU A 196 22.93 -13.52 -13.27
C GLU A 196 22.74 -13.44 -11.75
N ASP A 197 23.62 -12.75 -11.03
CA ASP A 197 23.65 -12.71 -9.56
C ASP A 197 22.91 -11.52 -8.97
N TYR A 198 22.96 -10.35 -9.61
CA TYR A 198 22.51 -9.11 -8.97
C TYR A 198 21.36 -8.45 -9.73
N THR A 199 20.39 -7.98 -8.98
CA THR A 199 19.30 -7.15 -9.48
C THR A 199 19.27 -5.84 -8.69
N TYR A 200 19.18 -4.72 -9.37
CA TYR A 200 18.98 -3.40 -8.78
C TYR A 200 17.54 -2.97 -8.95
N LEU A 201 16.96 -2.46 -7.87
CA LEU A 201 15.63 -1.87 -7.86
C LEU A 201 15.75 -0.39 -7.47
N ILE A 202 15.09 0.47 -8.25
CA ILE A 202 14.90 1.90 -7.92
C ILE A 202 13.40 2.14 -7.82
N HIS A 203 12.99 2.81 -6.76
CA HIS A 203 11.59 3.12 -6.51
C HIS A 203 11.43 4.61 -6.22
N GLY A 204 10.49 5.25 -6.90
CA GLY A 204 10.05 6.60 -6.63
C GLY A 204 8.55 6.66 -6.44
N ALA A 205 8.09 7.41 -5.45
CA ALA A 205 6.67 7.65 -5.23
C ALA A 205 6.42 9.11 -4.87
N PHE A 206 5.39 9.69 -5.46
CA PHE A 206 4.84 10.99 -5.13
C PHE A 206 3.38 10.84 -4.78
N SER A 207 2.93 11.44 -3.70
CA SER A 207 1.52 11.50 -3.33
C SER A 207 1.15 12.92 -2.92
N ASN A 208 0.02 13.38 -3.40
CA ASN A 208 -0.57 14.65 -3.02
C ASN A 208 -1.99 14.43 -2.51
N ARG A 209 -2.32 15.04 -1.38
CA ARG A 209 -3.68 15.11 -0.84
C ARG A 209 -3.92 16.53 -0.33
N ASN A 210 -4.86 17.23 -0.96
CA ASN A 210 -5.11 18.64 -0.68
C ASN A 210 -3.84 19.49 -0.88
N LYS A 211 -3.28 20.03 0.21
CA LYS A 211 -2.04 20.83 0.22
C LYS A 211 -0.83 20.04 0.72
N GLU A 212 -1.02 18.78 1.09
CA GLU A 212 0.05 17.94 1.63
C GLU A 212 0.64 17.06 0.54
N SER A 213 1.94 17.13 0.38
CA SER A 213 2.71 16.32 -0.56
C SER A 213 3.69 15.43 0.18
N SER A 214 3.80 14.18 -0.25
CA SER A 214 4.81 13.25 0.23
C SER A 214 5.62 12.68 -0.92
N TYR A 215 6.91 12.49 -0.68
CA TYR A 215 7.85 11.96 -1.64
C TYR A 215 8.60 10.79 -1.00
N VAL A 216 8.75 9.71 -1.74
CA VAL A 216 9.57 8.57 -1.37
C VAL A 216 10.53 8.29 -2.51
N LEU A 217 11.78 8.09 -2.20
CA LEU A 217 12.81 7.66 -3.15
C LEU A 217 13.69 6.63 -2.47
N GLY A 218 14.04 5.59 -3.17
CA GLY A 218 14.94 4.59 -2.64
C GLY A 218 15.26 3.50 -3.63
N GLY A 219 15.94 2.48 -3.14
CA GLY A 219 16.29 1.34 -3.94
C GLY A 219 16.70 0.14 -3.10
N SER A 220 16.89 -0.98 -3.77
CA SER A 220 17.39 -2.20 -3.18
C SER A 220 18.29 -2.95 -4.16
N VAL A 221 19.11 -3.81 -3.58
CA VAL A 221 19.96 -4.75 -4.33
C VAL A 221 19.56 -6.16 -3.94
N SER A 222 19.41 -7.05 -4.89
CA SER A 222 19.16 -8.46 -4.64
C SER A 222 20.43 -9.28 -4.74
N LEU A 223 20.49 -10.31 -3.89
CA LEU A 223 21.52 -11.33 -3.83
C LEU A 223 20.87 -12.70 -4.00
N PRO A 224 21.42 -13.63 -4.78
CA PRO A 224 20.94 -15.01 -4.83
C PRO A 224 21.18 -15.69 -3.48
N ILE A 225 20.18 -16.40 -2.94
CA ILE A 225 20.34 -17.14 -1.66
C ILE A 225 20.91 -18.53 -1.92
N LYS A 226 20.57 -19.15 -3.05
CA LYS A 226 21.06 -20.50 -3.39
C LYS A 226 20.95 -20.73 -4.89
N TYR A 227 22.01 -21.25 -5.49
CA TYR A 227 22.03 -21.71 -6.88
C TYR A 227 21.51 -23.15 -6.94
N GLU A 228 20.22 -23.33 -7.05
CA GLU A 228 19.64 -24.58 -7.51
C GLU A 228 18.89 -24.27 -8.82
N PHE A 229 19.13 -25.04 -9.84
CA PHE A 229 18.68 -24.83 -11.22
C PHE A 229 17.17 -24.63 -11.43
N ASP A 230 16.37 -24.78 -10.36
CA ASP A 230 14.90 -24.78 -10.46
C ASP A 230 14.19 -23.83 -9.45
N HIS A 231 14.94 -23.06 -8.65
CA HIS A 231 14.36 -22.20 -7.62
C HIS A 231 14.88 -20.76 -7.67
N ASP A 232 13.95 -19.83 -7.90
CA ASP A 232 14.23 -18.39 -7.90
C ASP A 232 14.18 -17.85 -6.45
N ARG A 233 15.33 -17.88 -5.76
CA ARG A 233 15.46 -17.44 -4.36
C ARG A 233 16.40 -16.26 -4.27
N ARG A 234 15.86 -15.11 -3.84
CA ARG A 234 16.61 -13.85 -3.75
C ARG A 234 16.39 -13.14 -2.43
N LEU A 235 17.44 -12.53 -1.91
CA LEU A 235 17.42 -11.61 -0.79
C LEU A 235 17.56 -10.18 -1.32
N TYR A 236 16.57 -9.32 -1.05
CA TYR A 236 16.63 -7.90 -1.38
C TYR A 236 16.96 -7.10 -0.13
N LEU A 237 18.04 -6.32 -0.18
CA LEU A 237 18.43 -5.36 0.85
C LEU A 237 18.20 -3.96 0.31
N GLY A 238 17.38 -3.17 0.99
CA GLY A 238 16.96 -1.87 0.50
C GLY A 238 17.02 -0.77 1.54
N CYS A 239 17.00 0.46 1.04
CA CYS A 239 16.86 1.66 1.84
C CYS A 239 16.03 2.68 1.07
N PHE A 240 15.03 3.24 1.74
CA PHE A 240 14.12 4.23 1.18
C PHE A 240 14.14 5.49 2.04
N TYR A 241 14.10 6.63 1.41
CA TYR A 241 14.01 7.93 2.07
C TYR A 241 12.62 8.53 1.82
N ARG A 242 11.90 8.76 2.88
CA ARG A 242 10.65 9.51 2.89
C ARG A 242 10.97 10.95 3.28
N TYR A 243 10.81 11.86 2.33
CA TYR A 243 11.23 13.25 2.47
C TYR A 243 10.71 13.89 3.75
N LYS A 244 11.64 14.42 4.58
CA LYS A 244 11.38 15.06 5.89
C LYS A 244 10.60 14.18 6.90
N GLN A 245 10.56 12.87 6.70
CA GLN A 245 9.83 11.97 7.59
C GLN A 245 10.72 10.87 8.16
N ALA A 246 11.28 10.01 7.32
CA ALA A 246 12.01 8.85 7.79
C ALA A 246 13.01 8.31 6.76
N ILE A 247 13.99 7.55 7.26
CA ILE A 247 14.81 6.61 6.49
C ILE A 247 14.31 5.20 6.82
N THR A 248 14.07 4.39 5.80
CA THR A 248 13.44 3.07 5.93
C THR A 248 14.35 1.99 5.36
N PRO A 249 15.23 1.38 6.16
CA PRO A 249 15.87 0.13 5.77
C PRO A 249 14.86 -0.98 5.59
N SER A 250 15.07 -1.87 4.62
CA SER A 250 14.19 -2.98 4.32
C SER A 250 14.95 -4.24 3.92
N VAL A 251 14.36 -5.38 4.25
CA VAL A 251 14.83 -6.70 3.84
C VAL A 251 13.65 -7.45 3.25
N ASN A 252 13.78 -7.95 2.02
CA ASN A 252 12.76 -8.79 1.41
C ASN A 252 13.39 -10.11 0.95
N ILE A 253 12.68 -11.20 1.15
CA ILE A 253 13.06 -12.52 0.69
C ILE A 253 12.03 -12.98 -0.32
N MET A 254 12.47 -13.25 -1.54
CA MET A 254 11.68 -13.87 -2.59
C MET A 254 12.06 -15.35 -2.68
N MET A 255 11.08 -16.23 -2.59
CA MET A 255 11.26 -17.68 -2.67
C MET A 255 10.14 -18.25 -3.54
N ASP A 256 10.46 -18.69 -4.73
CA ASP A 256 9.50 -19.27 -5.68
C ASP A 256 8.25 -18.36 -5.86
N ASN A 257 7.14 -18.75 -5.25
CA ASN A 257 5.87 -18.03 -5.33
C ASN A 257 5.59 -17.13 -4.11
N TYR A 258 6.55 -16.98 -3.20
CA TYR A 258 6.39 -16.22 -1.97
C TYR A 258 7.32 -15.02 -1.94
N ILE A 259 6.86 -13.93 -1.35
CA ILE A 259 7.67 -12.77 -0.99
C ILE A 259 7.36 -12.43 0.46
N PHE A 260 8.40 -12.34 1.28
CA PHE A 260 8.33 -11.87 2.67
C PHE A 260 9.16 -10.60 2.78
N GLY A 261 8.62 -9.58 3.39
CA GLY A 261 9.32 -8.32 3.57
C GLY A 261 9.22 -7.81 4.99
N LEU A 262 10.29 -7.17 5.41
CA LEU A 262 10.44 -6.48 6.68
C LEU A 262 11.02 -5.11 6.42
N SER A 263 10.43 -4.08 7.00
CA SER A 263 11.00 -2.73 6.99
C SER A 263 10.81 -2.03 8.34
N TYR A 264 11.69 -1.08 8.61
CA TYR A 264 11.70 -0.30 9.83
C TYR A 264 11.93 1.18 9.53
N ASP A 265 11.06 2.06 10.03
CA ASP A 265 11.21 3.50 9.84
C ASP A 265 12.01 4.11 10.97
N ILE A 266 13.11 4.77 10.61
CA ILE A 266 13.90 5.64 11.47
C ILE A 266 13.45 7.07 11.18
N PHE A 267 12.65 7.64 12.07
CA PHE A 267 12.10 8.97 11.86
C PHE A 267 13.17 10.06 11.99
N THR A 268 13.16 11.00 11.03
CA THR A 268 14.06 12.15 10.96
C THR A 268 13.30 13.49 11.01
N ASN A 269 12.03 13.46 11.39
CA ASN A 269 11.13 14.59 11.45
C ASN A 269 11.35 15.47 12.70
N GLY A 270 10.56 16.55 12.84
CA GLY A 270 10.65 17.47 13.95
C GLY A 270 10.39 16.83 15.33
N LEU A 271 9.63 15.71 15.41
CA LEU A 271 9.43 14.98 16.66
C LEU A 271 10.73 14.32 17.13
N ALA A 272 11.49 13.74 16.21
CA ALA A 272 12.80 13.16 16.50
C ALA A 272 13.79 14.26 16.96
N ALA A 273 13.75 15.43 16.34
CA ALA A 273 14.53 16.60 16.76
C ALA A 273 14.14 17.11 18.16
N ALA A 274 12.88 16.97 18.56
CA ALA A 274 12.37 17.27 19.90
C ALA A 274 12.67 16.18 20.94
N GLY A 275 13.38 15.11 20.56
CA GLY A 275 13.69 13.99 21.46
C GLY A 275 12.55 13.00 21.65
N ILE A 276 11.45 13.14 20.92
CA ILE A 276 10.31 12.21 20.98
C ILE A 276 10.64 10.99 20.10
N ARG A 277 10.80 9.84 20.71
CA ARG A 277 11.07 8.60 20.01
C ARG A 277 9.85 8.17 19.20
N SER A 278 10.01 8.05 17.90
CA SER A 278 9.01 7.49 17.00
C SER A 278 9.64 6.34 16.22
N ASN A 279 8.91 5.28 16.03
CA ASN A 279 9.32 4.15 15.22
C ASN A 279 8.12 3.56 14.49
N SER A 280 8.39 2.89 13.39
CA SER A 280 7.38 2.13 12.65
C SER A 280 8.01 0.85 12.14
N PHE A 281 7.24 -0.19 12.21
CA PHE A 281 7.61 -1.52 11.77
C PHE A 281 6.57 -2.02 10.77
N GLU A 282 7.04 -2.61 9.67
CA GLU A 282 6.17 -3.10 8.61
C GLU A 282 6.57 -4.51 8.19
N LEU A 283 5.57 -5.40 8.11
CA LEU A 283 5.66 -6.75 7.57
C LEU A 283 4.86 -6.83 6.28
N THR A 284 5.44 -7.41 5.26
CA THR A 284 4.76 -7.70 4.00
C THR A 284 4.83 -9.18 3.69
N PHE A 285 3.76 -9.67 3.10
CA PHE A 285 3.67 -11.03 2.59
C PHE A 285 2.94 -11.01 1.25
N SER A 286 3.46 -11.75 0.29
CA SER A 286 2.78 -12.01 -0.98
C SER A 286 2.93 -13.46 -1.35
N LYS A 287 1.88 -14.04 -1.91
CA LYS A 287 1.87 -15.39 -2.50
C LYS A 287 1.20 -15.34 -3.85
N SER A 288 1.89 -15.82 -4.86
CA SER A 288 1.43 -15.91 -6.24
C SER A 288 1.04 -17.36 -6.57
N PHE A 289 0.05 -17.53 -7.47
CA PHE A 289 -0.50 -18.84 -7.86
C PHE A 289 -0.70 -18.90 -9.36
N GLY A 290 -0.79 -20.13 -9.88
CA GLY A 290 -1.01 -20.40 -11.29
C GLY A 290 0.29 -20.51 -12.07
N LYS A 291 0.14 -20.67 -13.39
CA LYS A 291 1.31 -20.78 -14.28
C LYS A 291 2.00 -19.44 -14.41
N ARG A 292 3.33 -19.46 -14.27
CA ARG A 292 4.19 -18.32 -14.58
C ARG A 292 4.38 -18.23 -16.10
N LYS A 293 4.37 -17.02 -16.66
CA LYS A 293 4.86 -16.80 -18.02
C LYS A 293 6.41 -16.83 -17.97
N GLN A 294 7.00 -17.94 -18.42
CA GLN A 294 8.43 -18.24 -18.26
C GLN A 294 9.35 -17.21 -18.94
N GLU A 295 8.87 -16.57 -20.00
CA GLU A 295 9.62 -15.58 -20.77
C GLU A 295 9.79 -14.23 -20.06
N LEU A 296 8.98 -13.95 -19.03
CA LEU A 296 9.03 -12.69 -18.33
C LEU A 296 9.87 -12.78 -17.06
N MET A 297 10.65 -11.74 -16.82
CA MET A 297 11.40 -11.55 -15.59
C MET A 297 10.45 -11.50 -14.41
N ARG A 298 10.71 -12.29 -13.38
CA ARG A 298 10.02 -12.16 -12.10
C ARG A 298 10.63 -11.00 -11.32
N THR A 299 9.77 -10.13 -10.85
CA THR A 299 10.16 -8.91 -10.15
C THR A 299 9.72 -8.95 -8.70
N LEU A 300 10.25 -8.05 -7.87
CA LEU A 300 9.78 -7.85 -6.50
C LEU A 300 8.33 -7.34 -6.45
N PHE A 301 7.80 -6.86 -7.58
CA PHE A 301 6.43 -6.32 -7.69
C PHE A 301 5.39 -7.35 -8.13
N ASP A 302 5.82 -8.57 -8.48
CA ASP A 302 4.94 -9.70 -8.76
C ASP A 302 4.38 -10.31 -7.48
#